data_36de80ebe23c50a7325237bc634ab9a2
#
_entry.id   36de80ebe23c50a7325237bc634ab9a2
#
_cell.length_a   1.000
_cell.length_b   1.000
_cell.length_c   1.000
_cell.angle_alpha   90.00
_cell.angle_beta   90.00
_cell.angle_gamma   90.00
#
_symmetry.space_group_name_H-M   'P 1'
#
loop_
_entity.id
_entity.type
_entity.pdbx_description
1 polymer ?
#
loop_
_entity_poly.entity_id
_entity_poly.type
_entity_poly.pdbx_seq_one_letter_code
_entity_poly.pdbx_strand_id
1 'polypeptide(L)'
;LADQFTFEVPAAKFMSAYKKRYWDGKIKLFSPATGEIYVGLLPYIIAFCEEKGYEVIHRDNEFYGLPSEMDEFVTPEGIGDYIKTLRLPHKVRDYQYKGIYEALRHKRKLLLSPTGSGKSLMIYALARFWTLKGLKTLIVVPTTSLVEQMYQDFIDYGWDSKTHCHRVRGGIEPSTDKDVTITTWQSVYKLPRQYFSDFGAIIGDEAHLFKAKSLTSIMNKLYDCKYRVGFTGTLDGTETNRLVLEGVFGSVNKVTKTETLIKEGHLSEFQIKVLILKHKKKPFDTYQEEMDYLVEHEQRSKFIRNLVCDLSGNTLVLFNYVERHGMPLFDIINK
;
A
#
# COMPACT_ATOMS: atom_id res chain seq x y z
N LEU A 1 -19.56 3.54 -19.92
CA LEU A 1 -18.88 3.02 -18.70
C LEU A 1 -17.83 1.95 -19.05
N ALA A 2 -18.15 0.94 -19.86
CA ALA A 2 -17.20 -0.14 -20.17
C ALA A 2 -15.87 0.40 -20.73
N ASP A 3 -15.92 1.30 -21.68
CA ASP A 3 -14.72 1.89 -22.30
C ASP A 3 -13.95 2.78 -21.31
N GLN A 4 -14.67 3.53 -20.48
CA GLN A 4 -14.06 4.43 -19.49
C GLN A 4 -13.32 3.69 -18.40
N PHE A 5 -13.77 2.47 -18.03
CA PHE A 5 -13.18 1.65 -16.96
C PHE A 5 -12.42 0.43 -17.54
N THR A 6 -11.97 0.52 -18.78
CA THR A 6 -11.11 -0.49 -19.41
C THR A 6 -9.76 0.13 -19.77
N PHE A 7 -8.67 -0.47 -19.27
CA PHE A 7 -7.32 0.05 -19.42
C PHE A 7 -6.39 -1.00 -20.01
N GLU A 8 -5.47 -0.58 -20.87
CA GLU A 8 -4.38 -1.44 -21.34
C GLU A 8 -3.30 -1.55 -20.27
N VAL A 9 -2.85 -2.77 -20.01
CA VAL A 9 -1.75 -2.99 -19.07
C VAL A 9 -0.43 -2.65 -19.76
N PRO A 10 0.39 -1.76 -19.20
CA PRO A 10 1.71 -1.47 -19.74
C PRO A 10 2.51 -2.76 -19.93
N ALA A 11 3.19 -2.88 -21.07
CA ALA A 11 3.98 -4.07 -21.42
C ALA A 11 3.21 -5.41 -21.48
N ALA A 12 1.89 -5.41 -21.57
CA ALA A 12 1.07 -6.62 -21.71
C ALA A 12 1.57 -7.55 -22.82
N LYS A 13 2.06 -6.98 -23.93
CA LYS A 13 2.61 -7.73 -25.09
C LYS A 13 3.75 -8.69 -24.72
N PHE A 14 4.47 -8.43 -23.64
CA PHE A 14 5.57 -9.28 -23.16
C PHE A 14 5.11 -10.35 -22.18
N MET A 15 3.89 -10.28 -21.68
CA MET A 15 3.36 -11.24 -20.71
C MET A 15 2.93 -12.54 -21.38
N SER A 16 3.20 -13.67 -20.72
CA SER A 16 2.90 -15.02 -21.21
C SER A 16 1.41 -15.21 -21.52
N ALA A 17 0.52 -14.68 -20.67
CA ALA A 17 -0.93 -14.80 -20.86
C ALA A 17 -1.42 -14.07 -22.14
N TYR A 18 -0.84 -12.92 -22.45
CA TYR A 18 -1.11 -12.18 -23.69
C TYR A 18 -0.57 -12.93 -24.91
N LYS A 19 0.69 -13.38 -24.87
CA LYS A 19 1.32 -14.14 -25.96
C LYS A 19 0.56 -15.43 -26.26
N LYS A 20 0.01 -16.09 -25.24
CA LYS A 20 -0.81 -17.31 -25.38
C LYS A 20 -2.29 -17.02 -25.71
N ARG A 21 -2.67 -15.75 -25.89
CA ARG A 21 -4.05 -15.31 -26.19
C ARG A 21 -5.09 -15.69 -25.13
N TYR A 22 -4.66 -15.94 -23.88
CA TYR A 22 -5.57 -16.19 -22.75
C TYR A 22 -6.12 -14.90 -22.16
N TRP A 23 -5.56 -13.76 -22.53
CA TRP A 23 -5.92 -12.45 -22.04
C TRP A 23 -5.64 -11.38 -23.11
N ASP A 24 -6.52 -10.39 -23.20
CA ASP A 24 -6.49 -9.31 -24.19
C ASP A 24 -5.56 -8.13 -23.82
N GLY A 25 -4.82 -8.23 -22.73
CA GLY A 25 -3.92 -7.17 -22.25
C GLY A 25 -4.63 -6.04 -21.53
N LYS A 26 -5.92 -6.17 -21.25
CA LYS A 26 -6.74 -5.12 -20.64
C LYS A 26 -7.24 -5.51 -19.24
N ILE A 27 -7.36 -4.52 -18.38
CA ILE A 27 -8.08 -4.63 -17.12
C ILE A 27 -9.43 -3.96 -17.30
N LYS A 28 -10.49 -4.67 -16.96
CA LYS A 28 -11.87 -4.21 -17.02
C LYS A 28 -12.40 -4.09 -15.61
N LEU A 29 -12.65 -2.87 -15.14
CA LEU A 29 -13.15 -2.61 -13.80
C LEU A 29 -14.68 -2.57 -13.73
N PHE A 30 -15.34 -2.46 -14.88
CA PHE A 30 -16.78 -2.59 -15.04
C PHE A 30 -17.11 -3.85 -15.82
N SER A 31 -18.04 -4.64 -15.32
CA SER A 31 -18.57 -5.84 -15.99
C SER A 31 -19.86 -5.49 -16.75
N PRO A 32 -19.84 -5.40 -18.08
CA PRO A 32 -21.08 -5.13 -18.85
C PRO A 32 -22.13 -6.24 -18.72
N ALA A 33 -21.70 -7.48 -18.45
CA ALA A 33 -22.60 -8.62 -18.33
C ALA A 33 -23.42 -8.62 -17.03
N THR A 34 -22.81 -8.16 -15.92
CA THR A 34 -23.44 -8.14 -14.60
C THR A 34 -23.82 -6.73 -14.13
N GLY A 35 -23.32 -5.70 -14.79
CA GLY A 35 -23.46 -4.31 -14.36
C GLY A 35 -22.61 -3.95 -13.13
N GLU A 36 -21.72 -4.84 -12.69
CA GLU A 36 -20.93 -4.66 -11.47
C GLU A 36 -19.70 -3.80 -11.70
N ILE A 37 -19.42 -2.96 -10.71
CA ILE A 37 -18.20 -2.16 -10.60
C ILE A 37 -17.79 -2.04 -9.13
N TYR A 38 -16.51 -1.81 -8.88
CA TYR A 38 -16.05 -1.57 -7.51
C TYR A 38 -16.65 -0.28 -6.96
N VAL A 39 -17.24 -0.36 -5.77
CA VAL A 39 -17.95 0.74 -5.12
C VAL A 39 -17.07 1.97 -4.87
N GLY A 40 -15.76 1.81 -4.71
CA GLY A 40 -14.80 2.92 -4.59
C GLY A 40 -14.72 3.82 -5.83
N LEU A 41 -15.23 3.36 -6.98
CA LEU A 41 -15.28 4.14 -8.22
C LEU A 41 -16.60 4.90 -8.40
N LEU A 42 -17.52 4.84 -7.44
CA LEU A 42 -18.80 5.54 -7.51
C LEU A 42 -18.66 7.06 -7.82
N PRO A 43 -17.71 7.81 -7.26
CA PRO A 43 -17.54 9.23 -7.62
C PRO A 43 -17.29 9.46 -9.11
N TYR A 44 -16.55 8.55 -9.76
CA TYR A 44 -16.31 8.61 -11.20
C TYR A 44 -17.58 8.30 -12.02
N ILE A 45 -18.43 7.39 -11.51
CA ILE A 45 -19.71 7.07 -12.15
C ILE A 45 -20.66 8.27 -12.06
N ILE A 46 -20.73 8.89 -10.88
CA ILE A 46 -21.56 10.08 -10.68
C ILE A 46 -21.13 11.18 -11.64
N ALA A 47 -19.85 11.52 -11.67
CA ALA A 47 -19.33 12.53 -12.58
C ALA A 47 -19.60 12.22 -14.07
N PHE A 48 -19.46 10.96 -14.48
CA PHE A 48 -19.79 10.52 -15.84
C PHE A 48 -21.29 10.68 -16.12
N CYS A 49 -22.14 10.29 -15.21
CA CYS A 49 -23.59 10.40 -15.38
C CYS A 49 -24.03 11.88 -15.46
N GLU A 50 -23.49 12.73 -14.61
CA GLU A 50 -23.74 14.18 -14.65
C GLU A 50 -23.30 14.80 -15.98
N GLU A 51 -22.09 14.44 -16.47
CA GLU A 51 -21.61 14.90 -17.79
C GLU A 51 -22.53 14.49 -18.94
N LYS A 52 -23.16 13.33 -18.84
CA LYS A 52 -24.07 12.78 -19.86
C LYS A 52 -25.54 13.12 -19.61
N GLY A 53 -25.88 13.87 -18.57
CA GLY A 53 -27.24 14.24 -18.21
C GLY A 53 -28.09 13.10 -17.64
N TYR A 54 -27.44 12.08 -17.07
CA TYR A 54 -28.13 10.98 -16.37
C TYR A 54 -28.23 11.24 -14.87
N GLU A 55 -29.37 10.90 -14.31
CA GLU A 55 -29.55 10.89 -12.85
C GLU A 55 -29.01 9.58 -12.24
N VAL A 56 -28.30 9.69 -11.11
CA VAL A 56 -27.81 8.54 -10.36
C VAL A 56 -28.70 8.32 -9.14
N ILE A 57 -29.46 7.22 -9.15
CA ILE A 57 -30.33 6.84 -8.03
C ILE A 57 -29.58 5.83 -7.15
N HIS A 58 -29.34 6.18 -5.90
CA HIS A 58 -28.76 5.31 -4.90
C HIS A 58 -29.85 4.54 -4.18
N ARG A 59 -29.58 3.25 -3.91
CA ARG A 59 -30.37 2.49 -2.93
C ARG A 59 -29.59 2.47 -1.62
N ASP A 60 -30.24 2.82 -0.54
CA ASP A 60 -29.68 2.69 0.79
C ASP A 60 -29.36 1.22 1.05
N ASN A 61 -28.15 0.98 1.50
CA ASN A 61 -27.67 -0.34 1.80
C ASN A 61 -26.88 -0.30 3.11
N GLU A 62 -27.37 -1.00 4.13
CA GLU A 62 -26.74 -1.06 5.45
C GLU A 62 -25.33 -1.63 5.43
N PHE A 63 -25.01 -2.48 4.46
CA PHE A 63 -23.73 -3.19 4.39
C PHE A 63 -22.65 -2.45 3.61
N TYR A 64 -23.05 -1.59 2.66
CA TYR A 64 -22.11 -0.92 1.77
C TYR A 64 -22.35 0.57 1.83
N GLY A 65 -21.74 1.22 2.84
CA GLY A 65 -21.64 2.66 2.78
C GLY A 65 -21.10 3.06 1.41
N LEU A 66 -21.78 3.98 0.74
CA LEU A 66 -21.25 4.57 -0.47
C LEU A 66 -19.90 5.18 -0.14
N PRO A 67 -18.90 5.20 -1.07
CA PRO A 67 -17.60 5.80 -0.78
C PRO A 67 -17.70 7.28 -0.38
N SER A 68 -18.77 7.95 -0.79
CA SER A 68 -19.11 9.31 -0.39
C SER A 68 -19.91 9.41 0.91
N GLU A 69 -20.43 8.29 1.43
CA GLU A 69 -21.20 8.27 2.67
C GLU A 69 -20.30 8.50 3.87
N MET A 70 -20.56 9.58 4.57
CA MET A 70 -19.85 9.95 5.79
C MET A 70 -20.52 9.34 7.02
N ASP A 71 -19.70 8.92 7.98
CA ASP A 71 -20.21 8.57 9.31
C ASP A 71 -20.45 9.87 10.10
N GLU A 72 -21.71 10.27 10.22
CA GLU A 72 -22.11 11.50 10.90
C GLU A 72 -21.77 11.51 12.39
N PHE A 73 -21.60 10.34 13.00
CA PHE A 73 -21.21 10.22 14.41
C PHE A 73 -19.72 10.45 14.63
N VAL A 74 -18.92 10.49 13.55
CA VAL A 74 -17.48 10.79 13.60
C VAL A 74 -17.29 12.30 13.42
N THR A 75 -17.10 13.02 14.53
CA THR A 75 -16.85 14.47 14.52
C THR A 75 -15.36 14.79 14.78
N PRO A 76 -14.87 15.95 14.35
CA PRO A 76 -13.50 16.37 14.66
C PRO A 76 -13.22 16.36 16.17
N GLU A 77 -14.09 16.92 16.98
CA GLU A 77 -13.91 16.98 18.44
C GLU A 77 -13.88 15.58 19.04
N GLY A 78 -14.79 14.69 18.64
CA GLY A 78 -14.85 13.31 19.12
C GLY A 78 -13.59 12.52 18.77
N ILE A 79 -13.01 12.70 17.59
CA ILE A 79 -11.72 12.09 17.22
C ILE A 79 -10.56 12.69 18.02
N GLY A 80 -10.59 14.01 18.29
CA GLY A 80 -9.61 14.66 19.15
C GLY A 80 -9.60 14.08 20.56
N ASP A 81 -10.76 13.87 21.14
CA ASP A 81 -10.90 13.28 22.46
C ASP A 81 -10.51 11.79 22.47
N TYR A 82 -10.93 11.05 21.45
CA TYR A 82 -10.48 9.67 21.27
C TYR A 82 -8.93 9.56 21.22
N ILE A 83 -8.26 10.37 20.43
CA ILE A 83 -6.79 10.37 20.33
C ILE A 83 -6.13 10.63 21.69
N LYS A 84 -6.67 11.52 22.52
CA LYS A 84 -6.18 11.76 23.88
C LYS A 84 -6.27 10.50 24.75
N THR A 85 -7.32 9.69 24.57
CA THR A 85 -7.48 8.43 25.35
C THR A 85 -6.40 7.39 25.03
N LEU A 86 -5.78 7.45 23.85
CA LEU A 86 -4.73 6.52 23.44
C LEU A 86 -3.43 6.68 24.26
N ARG A 87 -3.21 7.83 24.91
CA ARG A 87 -2.02 8.15 25.72
C ARG A 87 -0.72 7.86 24.98
N LEU A 88 -0.66 8.28 23.71
CA LEU A 88 0.48 8.02 22.84
C LEU A 88 1.77 8.65 23.38
N PRO A 89 2.94 8.02 23.22
CA PRO A 89 4.23 8.58 23.63
C PRO A 89 4.63 9.82 22.81
N HIS A 90 3.99 10.03 21.65
CA HIS A 90 4.25 11.15 20.75
C HIS A 90 2.96 11.92 20.47
N LYS A 91 3.10 13.24 20.31
CA LYS A 91 1.99 14.08 19.86
C LYS A 91 1.59 13.71 18.43
N VAL A 92 0.30 13.46 18.22
CA VAL A 92 -0.24 13.28 16.87
C VAL A 92 -0.15 14.61 16.11
N ARG A 93 0.39 14.58 14.91
CA ARG A 93 0.54 15.75 14.04
C ARG A 93 -0.77 16.06 13.33
N ASP A 94 -0.96 17.33 12.94
CA ASP A 94 -2.23 17.78 12.35
C ASP A 94 -2.63 16.99 11.11
N TYR A 95 -1.68 16.65 10.26
CA TYR A 95 -1.95 15.86 9.05
C TYR A 95 -2.28 14.40 9.38
N GLN A 96 -1.70 13.82 10.43
CA GLN A 96 -2.02 12.46 10.91
C GLN A 96 -3.44 12.45 11.49
N TYR A 97 -3.77 13.43 12.29
CA TYR A 97 -5.11 13.64 12.80
C TYR A 97 -6.15 13.72 11.67
N LYS A 98 -5.89 14.57 10.67
CA LYS A 98 -6.77 14.68 9.48
C LYS A 98 -6.90 13.36 8.74
N GLY A 99 -5.80 12.60 8.58
CA GLY A 99 -5.82 11.29 7.93
C GLY A 99 -6.67 10.27 8.69
N ILE A 100 -6.55 10.22 10.02
CA ILE A 100 -7.37 9.37 10.90
C ILE A 100 -8.85 9.77 10.79
N TYR A 101 -9.16 11.06 10.92
CA TYR A 101 -10.52 11.58 10.80
C TYR A 101 -11.15 11.23 9.47
N GLU A 102 -10.46 11.49 8.34
CA GLU A 102 -10.94 11.17 7.00
C GLU A 102 -11.22 9.68 6.81
N ALA A 103 -10.33 8.81 7.32
CA ALA A 103 -10.51 7.37 7.22
C ALA A 103 -11.72 6.87 8.01
N LEU A 104 -11.94 7.38 9.21
CA LEU A 104 -13.07 6.99 10.07
C LEU A 104 -14.38 7.57 9.54
N ARG A 105 -14.37 8.85 9.13
CA ARG A 105 -15.56 9.56 8.62
C ARG A 105 -16.12 8.93 7.36
N HIS A 106 -15.25 8.60 6.41
CA HIS A 106 -15.66 8.08 5.11
C HIS A 106 -15.70 6.55 5.01
N LYS A 107 -15.32 5.81 6.03
CA LYS A 107 -15.27 4.34 6.07
C LYS A 107 -14.33 3.72 5.04
N ARG A 108 -14.18 4.30 3.85
CA ARG A 108 -13.35 3.84 2.74
C ARG A 108 -12.48 4.98 2.24
N LYS A 109 -11.16 4.83 2.37
CA LYS A 109 -10.18 5.83 1.90
C LYS A 109 -8.88 5.19 1.49
N LEU A 110 -8.26 5.75 0.46
CA LEU A 110 -6.87 5.51 0.12
C LEU A 110 -6.04 6.71 0.57
N LEU A 111 -5.25 6.53 1.61
CA LEU A 111 -4.43 7.59 2.21
C LEU A 111 -3.06 7.61 1.55
N LEU A 112 -2.79 8.66 0.76
CA LEU A 112 -1.47 8.92 0.20
C LEU A 112 -0.60 9.61 1.26
N SER A 113 0.28 8.83 1.86
CA SER A 113 1.07 9.19 3.03
C SER A 113 2.53 8.77 2.80
N PRO A 114 3.45 9.70 2.56
CA PRO A 114 4.84 9.39 2.23
C PRO A 114 5.56 8.68 3.37
N THR A 115 6.70 8.08 3.05
CA THR A 115 7.59 7.48 4.05
C THR A 115 8.00 8.53 5.09
N GLY A 116 8.04 8.13 6.37
CA GLY A 116 8.35 9.04 7.48
C GLY A 116 7.20 9.94 7.94
N SER A 117 6.01 9.84 7.33
CA SER A 117 4.82 10.56 7.79
C SER A 117 4.17 9.97 9.06
N GLY A 118 4.64 8.80 9.52
CA GLY A 118 4.07 8.10 10.68
C GLY A 118 2.81 7.30 10.33
N LYS A 119 2.82 6.57 9.20
CA LYS A 119 1.73 5.67 8.80
C LYS A 119 1.35 4.69 9.90
N SER A 120 2.33 4.06 10.55
CA SER A 120 2.08 3.05 11.60
C SER A 120 1.28 3.61 12.77
N LEU A 121 1.49 4.88 13.16
CA LEU A 121 0.71 5.52 14.21
C LEU A 121 -0.75 5.74 13.79
N MET A 122 -0.99 6.15 12.54
CA MET A 122 -2.36 6.27 12.02
C MET A 122 -3.05 4.91 11.93
N ILE A 123 -2.35 3.87 11.46
CA ILE A 123 -2.82 2.49 11.41
C ILE A 123 -3.18 1.99 12.82
N TYR A 124 -2.31 2.24 13.80
CA TYR A 124 -2.56 1.95 15.20
C TYR A 124 -3.82 2.61 15.71
N ALA A 125 -3.96 3.92 15.50
CA ALA A 125 -5.13 4.66 15.96
C ALA A 125 -6.43 4.12 15.34
N LEU A 126 -6.44 3.80 14.05
CA LEU A 126 -7.58 3.21 13.39
C LEU A 126 -7.93 1.83 13.96
N ALA A 127 -6.94 0.94 14.10
CA ALA A 127 -7.14 -0.39 14.66
C ALA A 127 -7.72 -0.33 16.10
N ARG A 128 -7.17 0.55 16.95
CA ARG A 128 -7.68 0.79 18.32
C ARG A 128 -9.12 1.30 18.33
N PHE A 129 -9.47 2.21 17.40
CA PHE A 129 -10.83 2.72 17.29
C PHE A 129 -11.82 1.60 16.96
N TRP A 130 -11.49 0.74 16.01
CA TRP A 130 -12.36 -0.36 15.64
C TRP A 130 -12.44 -1.46 16.70
N THR A 131 -11.34 -1.75 17.41
CA THR A 131 -11.38 -2.62 18.59
C THR A 131 -12.35 -2.11 19.65
N LEU A 132 -12.35 -0.79 19.95
CA LEU A 132 -13.31 -0.17 20.87
C LEU A 132 -14.77 -0.28 20.38
N LYS A 133 -14.97 -0.40 19.07
CA LYS A 133 -16.30 -0.65 18.46
C LYS A 133 -16.65 -2.14 18.38
N GLY A 134 -15.83 -3.03 18.93
CA GLY A 134 -16.02 -4.48 18.87
C GLY A 134 -15.80 -5.09 17.47
N LEU A 135 -15.05 -4.41 16.61
CA LEU A 135 -14.76 -4.87 15.25
C LEU A 135 -13.38 -5.51 15.19
N LYS A 136 -13.30 -6.70 14.61
CA LYS A 136 -12.01 -7.31 14.25
C LYS A 136 -11.40 -6.59 13.04
N THR A 137 -10.09 -6.36 13.10
CA THR A 137 -9.33 -5.64 12.06
C THR A 137 -8.30 -6.55 11.41
N LEU A 138 -8.29 -6.61 10.08
CA LEU A 138 -7.25 -7.24 9.29
C LEU A 138 -6.26 -6.20 8.79
N ILE A 139 -4.98 -6.29 9.16
CA ILE A 139 -3.91 -5.45 8.66
C ILE A 139 -3.04 -6.27 7.71
N VAL A 140 -2.97 -5.85 6.45
CA VAL A 140 -2.21 -6.55 5.41
C VAL A 140 -1.02 -5.70 5.02
N VAL A 141 0.18 -6.29 5.13
CA VAL A 141 1.46 -5.65 4.83
C VAL A 141 2.23 -6.44 3.75
N PRO A 142 3.21 -5.86 3.04
CA PRO A 142 3.91 -6.54 1.95
C PRO A 142 4.81 -7.69 2.38
N THR A 143 5.48 -7.59 3.54
CA THR A 143 6.54 -8.53 3.97
C THR A 143 6.38 -8.98 5.41
N THR A 144 6.96 -10.13 5.74
CA THR A 144 6.95 -10.66 7.11
C THR A 144 7.72 -9.77 8.09
N SER A 145 8.76 -9.08 7.65
CA SER A 145 9.48 -8.10 8.48
C SER A 145 8.58 -6.93 8.88
N LEU A 146 7.70 -6.47 7.99
CA LEU A 146 6.72 -5.43 8.30
C LEU A 146 5.61 -5.92 9.24
N VAL A 147 5.28 -7.22 9.24
CA VAL A 147 4.37 -7.80 10.25
C VAL A 147 4.97 -7.65 11.64
N GLU A 148 6.25 -8.00 11.81
CA GLU A 148 6.94 -7.89 13.10
C GLU A 148 7.13 -6.42 13.51
N GLN A 149 7.50 -5.55 12.57
CA GLN A 149 7.65 -4.12 12.82
C GLN A 149 6.33 -3.50 13.28
N MET A 150 5.23 -3.73 12.57
CA MET A 150 3.92 -3.20 12.92
C MET A 150 3.48 -3.65 14.31
N TYR A 151 3.73 -4.92 14.62
CA TYR A 151 3.43 -5.46 15.94
C TYR A 151 4.26 -4.78 17.04
N GLN A 152 5.56 -4.54 16.80
CA GLN A 152 6.44 -3.84 17.72
C GLN A 152 6.04 -2.37 17.88
N ASP A 153 5.72 -1.68 16.77
CA ASP A 153 5.23 -0.30 16.80
C ASP A 153 4.00 -0.18 17.71
N PHE A 154 3.10 -1.17 17.69
CA PHE A 154 1.91 -1.17 18.57
C PHE A 154 2.25 -1.31 20.04
N ILE A 155 3.28 -2.10 20.37
CA ILE A 155 3.83 -2.18 21.76
C ILE A 155 4.42 -0.83 22.14
N ASP A 156 5.21 -0.23 21.27
CA ASP A 156 5.88 1.04 21.52
C ASP A 156 4.88 2.20 21.68
N TYR A 157 3.69 2.09 21.07
CA TYR A 157 2.57 3.01 21.28
C TYR A 157 1.77 2.72 22.56
N GLY A 158 2.19 1.74 23.36
CA GLY A 158 1.63 1.45 24.69
C GLY A 158 0.44 0.48 24.70
N TRP A 159 0.27 -0.35 23.64
CA TRP A 159 -0.78 -1.35 23.62
C TRP A 159 -0.29 -2.73 24.05
N ASP A 160 -1.12 -3.46 24.77
CA ASP A 160 -0.88 -4.90 25.02
C ASP A 160 -1.12 -5.71 23.75
N SER A 161 -0.17 -5.61 22.82
CA SER A 161 -0.24 -6.31 21.54
C SER A 161 -0.24 -7.83 21.71
N LYS A 162 0.28 -8.35 22.84
CA LYS A 162 0.26 -9.78 23.12
C LYS A 162 -1.17 -10.29 23.29
N THR A 163 -2.01 -9.53 23.94
CA THR A 163 -3.43 -9.88 24.14
C THR A 163 -4.26 -9.60 22.87
N HIS A 164 -4.05 -8.46 22.22
CA HIS A 164 -4.94 -7.97 21.17
C HIS A 164 -4.54 -8.29 19.74
N CYS A 165 -3.24 -8.57 19.48
CA CYS A 165 -2.74 -8.71 18.13
C CYS A 165 -2.28 -10.14 17.82
N HIS A 166 -2.69 -10.66 16.67
CA HIS A 166 -2.24 -11.92 16.10
C HIS A 166 -1.38 -11.67 14.87
N ARG A 167 -0.21 -12.32 14.80
CA ARG A 167 0.70 -12.23 13.66
C ARG A 167 0.61 -13.50 12.84
N VAL A 168 0.14 -13.38 11.60
CA VAL A 168 0.06 -14.52 10.67
C VAL A 168 1.21 -14.46 9.67
N ARG A 169 2.05 -15.50 9.72
CA ARG A 169 3.15 -15.75 8.79
C ARG A 169 3.24 -17.24 8.53
N GLY A 170 4.10 -17.66 7.57
CA GLY A 170 4.20 -19.06 7.18
C GLY A 170 4.28 -20.03 8.36
N GLY A 171 3.36 -21.00 8.40
CA GLY A 171 3.27 -22.04 9.44
C GLY A 171 2.51 -21.64 10.71
N ILE A 172 1.96 -20.43 10.81
CA ILE A 172 1.12 -20.00 11.93
C ILE A 172 -0.34 -20.10 11.53
N GLU A 173 -1.18 -20.66 12.42
CA GLU A 173 -2.63 -20.75 12.24
C GLU A 173 -3.23 -19.34 12.02
N PRO A 174 -3.95 -19.12 10.90
CA PRO A 174 -4.50 -17.80 10.60
C PRO A 174 -5.66 -17.40 11.50
N SER A 175 -6.44 -18.35 12.02
CA SER A 175 -7.65 -18.07 12.82
C SER A 175 -7.29 -17.69 14.23
N THR A 176 -8.00 -16.69 14.79
CA THR A 176 -7.76 -16.17 16.13
C THR A 176 -8.99 -15.45 16.70
N ASP A 177 -9.10 -15.43 18.01
CA ASP A 177 -10.11 -14.63 18.73
C ASP A 177 -9.65 -13.19 18.99
N LYS A 178 -8.39 -12.86 18.69
CA LYS A 178 -7.84 -11.53 18.93
C LYS A 178 -8.45 -10.47 18.01
N ASP A 179 -8.42 -9.23 18.47
CA ASP A 179 -9.06 -8.11 17.81
C ASP A 179 -8.40 -7.71 16.50
N VAL A 180 -7.08 -7.87 16.39
CA VAL A 180 -6.29 -7.45 15.25
C VAL A 180 -5.46 -8.61 14.72
N THR A 181 -5.57 -8.87 13.41
CA THR A 181 -4.68 -9.78 12.70
C THR A 181 -3.74 -8.99 11.80
N ILE A 182 -2.43 -9.12 12.01
CA ILE A 182 -1.38 -8.52 11.17
C ILE A 182 -0.78 -9.62 10.31
N THR A 183 -0.81 -9.46 8.99
CA THR A 183 -0.43 -10.53 8.05
C THR A 183 0.15 -10.00 6.75
N THR A 184 0.74 -10.90 5.97
CA THR A 184 1.06 -10.62 4.57
C THR A 184 -0.07 -11.10 3.65
N TRP A 185 -0.22 -10.44 2.48
CA TRP A 185 -1.22 -10.89 1.51
C TRP A 185 -0.98 -12.33 1.03
N GLN A 186 0.30 -12.78 0.98
CA GLN A 186 0.68 -14.13 0.57
C GLN A 186 0.13 -15.19 1.53
N SER A 187 0.06 -14.86 2.81
CA SER A 187 -0.43 -15.80 3.84
C SER A 187 -1.94 -16.02 3.79
N VAL A 188 -2.71 -15.03 3.33
CA VAL A 188 -4.17 -15.08 3.47
C VAL A 188 -4.96 -15.10 2.16
N TYR A 189 -4.41 -14.67 1.01
CA TYR A 189 -5.20 -14.50 -0.21
C TYR A 189 -5.88 -15.78 -0.74
N LYS A 190 -5.35 -16.97 -0.39
CA LYS A 190 -5.92 -18.27 -0.76
C LYS A 190 -6.94 -18.79 0.25
N LEU A 191 -7.04 -18.21 1.44
CA LEU A 191 -7.96 -18.66 2.47
C LEU A 191 -9.41 -18.56 2.00
N PRO A 192 -10.30 -19.41 2.50
CA PRO A 192 -11.72 -19.41 2.12
C PRO A 192 -12.42 -18.14 2.60
N ARG A 193 -13.57 -17.82 1.98
CA ARG A 193 -14.37 -16.63 2.32
C ARG A 193 -14.75 -16.57 3.81
N GLN A 194 -15.03 -17.72 4.42
CA GLN A 194 -15.40 -17.81 5.83
C GLN A 194 -14.35 -17.22 6.78
N TYR A 195 -13.05 -17.35 6.44
CA TYR A 195 -11.98 -16.71 7.23
C TYR A 195 -12.14 -15.18 7.30
N PHE A 196 -12.66 -14.58 6.25
CA PHE A 196 -12.78 -13.12 6.13
C PHE A 196 -14.09 -12.56 6.70
N SER A 197 -15.07 -13.41 7.07
CA SER A 197 -16.39 -12.97 7.52
C SER A 197 -16.36 -12.22 8.84
N ASP A 198 -15.37 -12.49 9.69
CA ASP A 198 -15.27 -11.89 11.03
C ASP A 198 -14.69 -10.46 11.02
N PHE A 199 -14.07 -10.04 9.91
CA PHE A 199 -13.39 -8.75 9.86
C PHE A 199 -14.33 -7.62 9.46
N GLY A 200 -14.60 -6.71 10.40
CA GLY A 200 -15.36 -5.48 10.14
C GLY A 200 -14.52 -4.35 9.52
N ALA A 201 -13.19 -4.45 9.63
CA ALA A 201 -12.25 -3.47 9.10
C ALA A 201 -11.03 -4.14 8.44
N ILE A 202 -10.53 -3.52 7.35
CA ILE A 202 -9.26 -3.88 6.74
C ILE A 202 -8.39 -2.65 6.53
N ILE A 203 -7.09 -2.81 6.80
CA ILE A 203 -6.04 -1.86 6.44
C ILE A 203 -5.05 -2.54 5.51
N GLY A 204 -4.77 -1.93 4.36
CA GLY A 204 -3.68 -2.31 3.48
C GLY A 204 -2.54 -1.31 3.59
N ASP A 205 -1.40 -1.71 4.16
CA ASP A 205 -0.22 -0.86 4.18
C ASP A 205 0.64 -1.12 2.94
N GLU A 206 1.27 -0.07 2.40
CA GLU A 206 1.97 -0.06 1.11
C GLU A 206 1.11 -0.70 -0.01
N ALA A 207 -0.14 -0.26 -0.09
CA ALA A 207 -1.17 -0.87 -0.93
C ALA A 207 -0.78 -0.98 -2.42
N HIS A 208 0.12 -0.11 -2.91
CA HIS A 208 0.63 -0.13 -4.28
C HIS A 208 1.53 -1.35 -4.58
N LEU A 209 2.10 -2.00 -3.55
CA LEU A 209 2.96 -3.18 -3.71
C LEU A 209 2.16 -4.49 -3.82
N PHE A 210 0.86 -4.46 -3.58
CA PHE A 210 0.05 -5.66 -3.71
C PHE A 210 -0.17 -6.01 -5.18
N LYS A 211 -0.04 -7.29 -5.51
CA LYS A 211 -0.47 -7.77 -6.82
C LYS A 211 -1.98 -7.57 -6.94
N ALA A 212 -2.43 -6.85 -7.96
CA ALA A 212 -3.84 -6.51 -8.16
C ALA A 212 -4.77 -7.71 -7.99
N LYS A 213 -4.43 -8.87 -8.57
CA LYS A 213 -5.22 -10.12 -8.45
C LYS A 213 -5.34 -10.62 -7.00
N SER A 214 -4.28 -10.53 -6.20
CA SER A 214 -4.31 -11.00 -4.80
C SER A 214 -5.08 -10.04 -3.92
N LEU A 215 -4.88 -8.73 -4.12
CA LEU A 215 -5.62 -7.68 -3.42
C LEU A 215 -7.12 -7.79 -3.69
N THR A 216 -7.52 -7.83 -4.96
CA THR A 216 -8.94 -7.96 -5.32
C THR A 216 -9.55 -9.26 -4.82
N SER A 217 -8.79 -10.36 -4.80
CA SER A 217 -9.24 -11.64 -4.21
C SER A 217 -9.54 -11.51 -2.72
N ILE A 218 -8.68 -10.85 -1.94
CA ILE A 218 -8.92 -10.60 -0.52
C ILE A 218 -10.14 -9.69 -0.34
N MET A 219 -10.17 -8.56 -1.07
CA MET A 219 -11.20 -7.55 -0.92
C MET A 219 -12.60 -8.05 -1.30
N ASN A 220 -12.71 -8.95 -2.28
CA ASN A 220 -13.97 -9.57 -2.67
C ASN A 220 -14.47 -10.61 -1.65
N LYS A 221 -13.56 -11.20 -0.85
CA LYS A 221 -13.92 -12.11 0.23
C LYS A 221 -14.37 -11.39 1.51
N LEU A 222 -13.95 -10.17 1.71
CA LEU A 222 -14.34 -9.28 2.81
C LEU A 222 -15.73 -8.66 2.55
N TYR A 223 -16.75 -9.50 2.40
CA TYR A 223 -18.07 -9.07 1.95
C TYR A 223 -18.71 -8.07 2.92
N ASP A 224 -18.67 -8.36 4.23
CA ASP A 224 -19.33 -7.56 5.26
C ASP A 224 -18.41 -6.49 5.89
N CYS A 225 -17.20 -6.36 5.37
CA CYS A 225 -16.22 -5.38 5.87
C CYS A 225 -16.58 -3.97 5.39
N LYS A 226 -17.06 -3.14 6.32
CA LYS A 226 -17.47 -1.75 6.03
C LYS A 226 -16.27 -0.81 5.92
N TYR A 227 -15.27 -0.95 6.80
CA TYR A 227 -14.12 -0.06 6.86
C TYR A 227 -12.95 -0.60 6.05
N ARG A 228 -12.55 0.12 4.99
CA ARG A 228 -11.48 -0.29 4.10
C ARG A 228 -10.53 0.87 3.87
N VAL A 229 -9.36 0.81 4.49
CA VAL A 229 -8.37 1.88 4.42
C VAL A 229 -7.08 1.37 3.80
N GLY A 230 -6.64 2.00 2.72
CA GLY A 230 -5.34 1.76 2.11
C GLY A 230 -4.36 2.86 2.49
N PHE A 231 -3.12 2.49 2.81
CA PHE A 231 -2.00 3.41 2.95
C PHE A 231 -1.00 3.17 1.83
N THR A 232 -0.48 4.23 1.25
CA THR A 232 0.58 4.14 0.24
C THR A 232 1.45 5.40 0.27
N GLY A 233 2.75 5.23 0.07
CA GLY A 233 3.68 6.36 -0.03
C GLY A 233 3.66 7.01 -1.40
N THR A 234 3.36 6.22 -2.44
CA THR A 234 3.32 6.64 -3.84
C THR A 234 2.15 5.99 -4.56
N LEU A 235 1.68 6.65 -5.60
CA LEU A 235 0.88 6.03 -6.64
C LEU A 235 1.77 5.96 -7.87
N ASP A 236 1.94 4.80 -8.44
CA ASP A 236 2.87 4.53 -9.55
C ASP A 236 2.41 5.17 -10.82
N GLY A 237 1.97 6.24 -10.99
CA GLY A 237 1.66 7.03 -12.18
C GLY A 237 0.89 6.31 -13.32
N THR A 238 0.57 5.03 -13.18
CA THR A 238 -0.31 4.32 -14.10
C THR A 238 -1.74 4.41 -13.61
N GLU A 239 -2.65 4.93 -14.44
CA GLU A 239 -4.07 5.06 -14.08
C GLU A 239 -4.70 3.72 -13.68
N THR A 240 -4.26 2.63 -14.27
CA THR A 240 -4.73 1.28 -13.98
C THR A 240 -4.56 0.91 -12.51
N ASN A 241 -3.37 1.09 -11.95
CA ASN A 241 -3.09 0.75 -10.57
C ASN A 241 -3.84 1.67 -9.61
N ARG A 242 -3.87 2.95 -9.91
CA ARG A 242 -4.61 3.93 -9.12
C ARG A 242 -6.09 3.57 -9.04
N LEU A 243 -6.75 3.34 -10.16
CA LEU A 243 -8.19 3.05 -10.19
C LEU A 243 -8.54 1.69 -9.56
N VAL A 244 -7.65 0.70 -9.65
CA VAL A 244 -7.83 -0.56 -8.90
C VAL A 244 -7.81 -0.30 -7.39
N LEU A 245 -6.83 0.48 -6.92
CA LEU A 245 -6.72 0.82 -5.50
C LEU A 245 -7.91 1.65 -5.02
N GLU A 246 -8.30 2.68 -5.78
CA GLU A 246 -9.47 3.49 -5.46
C GLU A 246 -10.75 2.64 -5.48
N GLY A 247 -10.87 1.73 -6.42
CA GLY A 247 -12.02 0.83 -6.51
C GLY A 247 -12.23 0.00 -5.25
N VAL A 248 -11.17 -0.52 -4.65
CA VAL A 248 -11.25 -1.41 -3.49
C VAL A 248 -11.20 -0.68 -2.14
N PHE A 249 -10.49 0.46 -2.06
CA PHE A 249 -10.34 1.22 -0.81
C PHE A 249 -11.19 2.49 -0.76
N GLY A 250 -11.50 3.11 -1.88
CA GLY A 250 -12.17 4.41 -1.97
C GLY A 250 -11.26 5.53 -2.49
N SER A 251 -11.78 6.74 -2.53
CA SER A 251 -11.09 7.90 -3.09
C SER A 251 -9.78 8.23 -2.37
N VAL A 252 -8.82 8.78 -3.14
CA VAL A 252 -7.52 9.19 -2.61
C VAL A 252 -7.64 10.44 -1.76
N ASN A 253 -7.04 10.39 -0.56
CA ASN A 253 -6.78 11.56 0.27
C ASN A 253 -5.27 11.73 0.47
N LYS A 254 -4.73 12.90 0.13
CA LYS A 254 -3.33 13.24 0.37
C LYS A 254 -3.16 13.71 1.81
N VAL A 255 -2.49 12.89 2.62
CA VAL A 255 -2.26 13.18 4.03
C VAL A 255 -1.26 14.33 4.19
N THR A 256 -0.10 14.22 3.53
CA THR A 256 0.96 15.25 3.50
C THR A 256 1.87 15.02 2.30
N LYS A 257 2.85 15.90 2.10
CA LYS A 257 3.88 15.77 1.07
C LYS A 257 5.26 15.61 1.70
N THR A 258 6.17 14.92 1.03
CA THR A 258 7.58 14.78 1.46
C THR A 258 8.25 16.13 1.65
N GLU A 259 8.02 17.08 0.73
CA GLU A 259 8.56 18.44 0.81
C GLU A 259 8.11 19.18 2.07
N THR A 260 6.85 19.01 2.48
CA THR A 260 6.32 19.60 3.71
C THR A 260 7.02 19.01 4.93
N LEU A 261 7.18 17.67 4.97
CA LEU A 261 7.87 16.99 6.07
C LEU A 261 9.35 17.42 6.21
N ILE A 262 10.02 17.67 5.09
CA ILE A 262 11.39 18.18 5.09
C ILE A 262 11.42 19.62 5.63
N LYS A 263 10.55 20.51 5.12
CA LYS A 263 10.46 21.90 5.57
C LYS A 263 10.14 22.04 7.06
N GLU A 264 9.34 21.14 7.59
CA GLU A 264 8.96 21.09 9.01
C GLU A 264 10.01 20.38 9.90
N GLY A 265 11.14 19.94 9.32
CA GLY A 265 12.19 19.24 10.05
C GLY A 265 11.83 17.81 10.49
N HIS A 266 10.78 17.23 9.93
CA HIS A 266 10.35 15.87 10.22
C HIS A 266 11.10 14.81 9.42
N LEU A 267 11.66 15.21 8.29
CA LEU A 267 12.56 14.41 7.45
C LEU A 267 13.84 15.21 7.20
N SER A 268 14.95 14.50 7.12
CA SER A 268 16.22 15.09 6.71
C SER A 268 16.16 15.59 5.28
N GLU A 269 16.85 16.67 5.01
CA GLU A 269 17.13 17.06 3.63
C GLU A 269 17.92 15.95 2.93
N PHE A 270 17.59 15.71 1.67
CA PHE A 270 18.36 14.77 0.87
C PHE A 270 18.65 15.35 -0.50
N GLN A 271 19.79 14.96 -1.05
CA GLN A 271 20.23 15.33 -2.39
C GLN A 271 20.46 14.07 -3.22
N ILE A 272 19.90 14.06 -4.42
CA ILE A 272 20.14 12.99 -5.39
C ILE A 272 21.25 13.45 -6.34
N LYS A 273 22.38 12.73 -6.38
CA LYS A 273 23.44 12.89 -7.37
C LYS A 273 23.41 11.72 -8.33
N VAL A 274 23.11 11.99 -9.59
CA VAL A 274 23.10 10.97 -10.65
C VAL A 274 24.46 10.95 -11.31
N LEU A 275 25.20 9.85 -11.17
CA LEU A 275 26.50 9.64 -11.79
C LEU A 275 26.32 8.80 -13.04
N ILE A 276 26.60 9.37 -14.20
CA ILE A 276 26.49 8.69 -15.49
C ILE A 276 27.86 8.16 -15.89
N LEU A 277 28.03 6.83 -15.81
CA LEU A 277 29.24 6.17 -16.29
C LEU A 277 29.11 5.88 -17.78
N LYS A 278 29.96 6.50 -18.57
CA LYS A 278 30.02 6.25 -20.02
C LYS A 278 31.03 5.13 -20.30
N HIS A 279 30.63 4.15 -21.06
CA HIS A 279 31.48 3.07 -21.57
C HIS A 279 31.28 2.88 -23.08
N LYS A 280 32.16 2.14 -23.71
CA LYS A 280 32.01 1.84 -25.14
C LYS A 280 30.72 1.09 -25.39
N LYS A 281 29.92 1.55 -26.36
CA LYS A 281 28.69 0.88 -26.75
C LYS A 281 28.99 -0.53 -27.22
N LYS A 282 28.33 -1.52 -26.62
CA LYS A 282 28.42 -2.93 -26.98
C LYS A 282 27.00 -3.39 -27.32
N PRO A 283 26.80 -4.05 -28.47
CA PRO A 283 25.50 -4.65 -28.75
C PRO A 283 25.28 -5.86 -27.86
N PHE A 284 24.07 -6.01 -27.36
CA PHE A 284 23.63 -7.18 -26.59
C PHE A 284 22.36 -7.72 -27.24
N ASP A 285 22.25 -9.04 -27.37
CA ASP A 285 21.08 -9.68 -27.97
C ASP A 285 19.94 -9.83 -26.96
N THR A 286 20.28 -9.91 -25.66
CA THR A 286 19.31 -10.08 -24.58
C THR A 286 19.58 -9.12 -23.43
N TYR A 287 18.51 -8.79 -22.70
CA TYR A 287 18.59 -8.03 -21.43
C TYR A 287 19.51 -8.72 -20.41
N GLN A 288 19.53 -10.05 -20.39
CA GLN A 288 20.36 -10.80 -19.45
C GLN A 288 21.85 -10.61 -19.73
N GLU A 289 22.26 -10.65 -21.00
CA GLU A 289 23.65 -10.39 -21.40
C GLU A 289 24.10 -8.98 -21.03
N GLU A 290 23.23 -7.98 -21.21
CA GLU A 290 23.51 -6.60 -20.79
C GLU A 290 23.68 -6.53 -19.27
N MET A 291 22.81 -7.18 -18.51
CA MET A 291 22.89 -7.20 -17.04
C MET A 291 24.16 -7.91 -16.55
N ASP A 292 24.52 -9.04 -17.15
CA ASP A 292 25.75 -9.78 -16.80
C ASP A 292 26.97 -8.91 -17.08
N TYR A 293 27.05 -8.28 -18.23
CA TYR A 293 28.10 -7.32 -18.55
C TYR A 293 28.21 -6.19 -17.54
N LEU A 294 27.08 -5.57 -17.14
CA LEU A 294 27.07 -4.46 -16.19
C LEU A 294 27.52 -4.89 -14.80
N VAL A 295 27.11 -6.08 -14.37
CA VAL A 295 27.43 -6.62 -13.04
C VAL A 295 28.90 -6.99 -12.94
N GLU A 296 29.46 -7.62 -14.00
CA GLU A 296 30.83 -8.10 -14.04
C GLU A 296 31.86 -7.05 -14.49
N HIS A 297 31.39 -5.83 -14.82
CA HIS A 297 32.27 -4.79 -15.36
C HIS A 297 33.26 -4.27 -14.30
N GLU A 298 34.52 -4.72 -14.39
CA GLU A 298 35.55 -4.44 -13.41
C GLU A 298 35.79 -2.95 -13.13
N GLN A 299 35.88 -2.13 -14.19
CA GLN A 299 36.12 -0.69 -14.02
C GLN A 299 34.93 0.02 -13.32
N ARG A 300 33.70 -0.45 -13.57
CA ARG A 300 32.52 0.03 -12.86
C ARG A 300 32.59 -0.33 -11.38
N SER A 301 32.99 -1.54 -11.06
CA SER A 301 33.14 -1.99 -9.66
C SER A 301 34.24 -1.23 -8.94
N LYS A 302 35.38 -0.98 -9.60
CA LYS A 302 36.45 -0.11 -9.07
C LYS A 302 35.98 1.34 -8.84
N PHE A 303 35.18 1.88 -9.76
CA PHE A 303 34.60 3.21 -9.59
C PHE A 303 33.67 3.26 -8.38
N ILE A 304 32.77 2.26 -8.22
CA ILE A 304 31.88 2.19 -7.06
C ILE A 304 32.68 2.06 -5.76
N ARG A 305 33.71 1.24 -5.73
CA ARG A 305 34.61 1.11 -4.58
C ARG A 305 35.26 2.46 -4.21
N ASN A 306 35.85 3.14 -5.17
CA ASN A 306 36.48 4.45 -4.92
C ASN A 306 35.45 5.46 -4.41
N LEU A 307 34.27 5.54 -5.02
CA LEU A 307 33.19 6.41 -4.57
C LEU A 307 32.79 6.10 -3.11
N VAL A 308 32.60 4.83 -2.77
CA VAL A 308 32.22 4.43 -1.40
C VAL A 308 33.30 4.81 -0.39
N CYS A 309 34.58 4.61 -0.74
CA CYS A 309 35.71 4.96 0.14
C CYS A 309 35.89 6.48 0.31
N ASP A 310 35.47 7.27 -0.66
CA ASP A 310 35.54 8.74 -0.60
C ASP A 310 34.36 9.38 0.17
N LEU A 311 33.29 8.63 0.42
CA LEU A 311 32.15 9.14 1.16
C LEU A 311 32.44 9.13 2.67
N SER A 312 32.08 10.21 3.34
CA SER A 312 32.13 10.32 4.80
C SER A 312 30.79 9.90 5.44
N GLY A 313 30.86 9.24 6.59
CA GLY A 313 29.70 8.82 7.36
C GLY A 313 29.18 7.42 6.98
N ASN A 314 27.99 7.08 7.45
CA ASN A 314 27.38 5.78 7.20
C ASN A 314 26.95 5.66 5.74
N THR A 315 27.51 4.70 5.01
CA THR A 315 27.23 4.49 3.60
C THR A 315 26.54 3.15 3.38
N LEU A 316 25.40 3.15 2.67
CA LEU A 316 24.68 1.96 2.28
C LEU A 316 24.83 1.72 0.78
N VAL A 317 25.38 0.55 0.41
CA VAL A 317 25.52 0.13 -0.99
C VAL A 317 24.43 -0.88 -1.33
N LEU A 318 23.52 -0.51 -2.25
CA LEU A 318 22.43 -1.37 -2.68
C LEU A 318 22.80 -2.13 -3.96
N PHE A 319 22.46 -3.42 -4.00
CA PHE A 319 22.70 -4.29 -5.15
C PHE A 319 21.57 -5.30 -5.34
N ASN A 320 21.42 -5.83 -6.57
CA ASN A 320 20.35 -6.79 -6.88
C ASN A 320 20.75 -8.26 -6.70
N TYR A 321 22.02 -8.60 -6.98
CA TYR A 321 22.52 -9.98 -6.98
C TYR A 321 23.54 -10.16 -5.88
N VAL A 322 23.25 -11.04 -4.91
CA VAL A 322 24.13 -11.24 -3.75
C VAL A 322 25.48 -11.80 -4.20
N GLU A 323 25.48 -12.98 -4.81
CA GLU A 323 26.72 -13.71 -5.14
C GLU A 323 27.51 -13.06 -6.27
N ARG A 324 26.85 -12.59 -7.33
CA ARG A 324 27.52 -12.07 -8.53
C ARG A 324 27.89 -10.59 -8.44
N HIS A 325 27.26 -9.82 -7.55
CA HIS A 325 27.47 -8.38 -7.46
C HIS A 325 27.80 -7.91 -6.04
N GLY A 326 26.99 -8.28 -5.06
CA GLY A 326 27.15 -7.85 -3.67
C GLY A 326 28.45 -8.36 -3.05
N MET A 327 28.70 -9.66 -3.13
CA MET A 327 29.92 -10.26 -2.58
C MET A 327 31.21 -9.74 -3.23
N PRO A 328 31.33 -9.69 -4.58
CA PRO A 328 32.49 -9.09 -5.22
C PRO A 328 32.71 -7.61 -4.86
N LEU A 329 31.64 -6.82 -4.76
CA LEU A 329 31.75 -5.43 -4.30
C LEU A 329 32.22 -5.33 -2.86
N PHE A 330 31.67 -6.15 -1.97
CA PHE A 330 32.08 -6.22 -0.57
C PHE A 330 33.58 -6.53 -0.44
N ASP A 331 34.06 -7.53 -1.18
CA ASP A 331 35.48 -7.95 -1.16
C ASP A 331 36.44 -6.85 -1.62
N ILE A 332 36.07 -6.08 -2.65
CA ILE A 332 36.94 -5.00 -3.14
C ILE A 332 36.85 -3.71 -2.31
N ILE A 333 35.75 -3.48 -1.60
CA ILE A 333 35.58 -2.33 -0.70
C ILE A 333 36.38 -2.55 0.60
N ASN A 334 36.44 -3.77 1.08
CA ASN A 334 37.15 -4.12 2.31
C ASN A 334 38.66 -4.39 2.14
N LYS A 335 39.16 -4.34 0.91
CA LYS A 335 40.62 -4.40 0.61
C LYS A 335 41.20 -3.00 0.57
#